data_aab345bfee182c5237d5bb04ece6ccac
#
_entry.id   aab345bfee182c5237d5bb04ece6ccac
#
_cell.length_a   1.000
_cell.length_b   1.000
_cell.length_c   1.000
_cell.angle_alpha   90.00
_cell.angle_beta   90.00
_cell.angle_gamma   90.00
#
_symmetry.space_group_name_H-M   'P 1'
#
loop_
_entity.id
_entity.type
_entity.pdbx_description
1 polymer ?
#
loop_
_entity_poly.entity_id
_entity_poly.type
_entity_poly.pdbx_seq_one_letter_code
_entity_poly.pdbx_strand_id
1 'polypeptide(L)'
;MKNIVLGIDIGGTNTVCGLVEKSGNILFKEQIPTFGHEPADSLVNRLAEKVDSFLEDHPEGELAGIGVGAPNGNHYNGIVQDPPNLSWGHVDIVSLLREKFNCDVSLTNDANAAAFGEKYFGIAKDMNDFIMITLGTGLGGGIFSGGKILYGHDSLAGEIGHLSIVHNGRNCSCGLKGCLEMYASAKGIKETVIELLQVNPGDDFLSSLDLDNVDGKMIDRAVDDGVESAISVYEFTADKLGYGLAQAATILNPEAFIFYGGYSLAGDRLFNPTRKAFENYLMENLKGRISILQSGLPPGQAGILGAASLIWSSDLK
;
A
#
# COMPACT_ATOMS: atom_id res chain seq x y z
N MET A 1 -6.66 -28.56 -16.16
CA MET A 1 -5.63 -27.50 -16.21
C MET A 1 -5.90 -26.55 -15.07
N LYS A 2 -4.90 -26.12 -14.34
CA LYS A 2 -5.06 -25.16 -13.25
C LYS A 2 -5.03 -23.77 -13.86
N ASN A 3 -6.10 -23.00 -13.70
CA ASN A 3 -6.12 -21.58 -14.09
C ASN A 3 -5.25 -20.79 -13.11
N ILE A 4 -4.10 -20.33 -13.58
CA ILE A 4 -3.11 -19.58 -12.81
C ILE A 4 -3.18 -18.12 -13.28
N VAL A 5 -3.08 -17.18 -12.36
CA VAL A 5 -3.04 -15.75 -12.67
C VAL A 5 -1.66 -15.20 -12.28
N LEU A 6 -1.06 -14.43 -13.17
CA LEU A 6 0.14 -13.68 -12.86
C LEU A 6 -0.23 -12.38 -12.15
N GLY A 7 0.13 -12.27 -10.88
CA GLY A 7 0.06 -11.02 -10.14
C GLY A 7 1.38 -10.26 -10.23
N ILE A 8 1.35 -8.99 -10.59
CA ILE A 8 2.52 -8.11 -10.72
C ILE A 8 2.32 -6.89 -9.83
N ASP A 9 3.29 -6.63 -8.97
CA ASP A 9 3.37 -5.45 -8.12
C ASP A 9 4.59 -4.62 -8.56
N ILE A 10 4.33 -3.53 -9.27
CA ILE A 10 5.36 -2.65 -9.83
C ILE A 10 5.70 -1.58 -8.81
N GLY A 11 6.88 -1.66 -8.21
CA GLY A 11 7.44 -0.61 -7.38
C GLY A 11 8.49 0.23 -8.09
N GLY A 12 8.87 1.35 -7.51
CA GLY A 12 9.87 2.26 -8.09
C GLY A 12 11.28 1.65 -8.23
N THR A 13 11.67 0.77 -7.31
CA THR A 13 12.99 0.11 -7.30
C THR A 13 12.92 -1.33 -7.77
N ASN A 14 11.96 -2.08 -7.25
CA ASN A 14 11.77 -3.49 -7.54
C ASN A 14 10.33 -3.75 -7.96
N THR A 15 10.18 -4.69 -8.88
CA THR A 15 8.89 -5.29 -9.25
C THR A 15 8.84 -6.71 -8.69
N VAL A 16 7.74 -7.05 -8.05
CA VAL A 16 7.51 -8.41 -7.55
C VAL A 16 6.41 -9.05 -8.38
N CYS A 17 6.63 -10.28 -8.83
CA CYS A 17 5.62 -11.03 -9.56
C CYS A 17 5.42 -12.41 -8.96
N GLY A 18 4.25 -12.98 -9.19
CA GLY A 18 3.94 -14.33 -8.73
C GLY A 18 2.80 -14.96 -9.49
N LEU A 19 2.90 -16.28 -9.69
CA LEU A 19 1.83 -17.09 -10.27
C LEU A 19 0.96 -17.64 -9.13
N VAL A 20 -0.30 -17.28 -9.16
CA VAL A 20 -1.25 -17.47 -8.06
C VAL A 20 -2.41 -18.34 -8.50
N GLU A 21 -2.76 -19.33 -7.68
CA GLU A 21 -3.99 -20.12 -7.84
C GLU A 21 -5.19 -19.35 -7.24
N LYS A 22 -6.40 -19.67 -7.68
CA LYS A 22 -7.65 -19.05 -7.15
C LYS A 22 -7.83 -19.24 -5.63
N SER A 23 -7.15 -20.22 -5.04
CA SER A 23 -7.10 -20.44 -3.59
C SER A 23 -6.24 -19.43 -2.83
N GLY A 24 -5.42 -18.64 -3.53
CA GLY A 24 -4.41 -17.74 -2.95
C GLY A 24 -3.04 -18.41 -2.75
N ASN A 25 -2.86 -19.66 -3.19
CA ASN A 25 -1.56 -20.31 -3.14
C ASN A 25 -0.65 -19.73 -4.22
N ILE A 26 0.54 -19.26 -3.82
CA ILE A 26 1.56 -18.70 -4.73
C ILE A 26 2.49 -19.85 -5.13
N LEU A 27 2.43 -20.25 -6.40
CA LEU A 27 3.24 -21.33 -6.96
C LEU A 27 4.65 -20.88 -7.31
N PHE A 28 4.79 -19.63 -7.71
CA PHE A 28 6.03 -18.98 -8.12
C PHE A 28 6.04 -17.56 -7.60
N LYS A 29 7.18 -17.09 -7.14
CA LYS A 29 7.39 -15.70 -6.73
C LYS A 29 8.80 -15.28 -7.06
N GLU A 30 8.93 -14.14 -7.73
CA GLU A 30 10.21 -13.56 -8.10
C GLU A 30 10.21 -12.06 -7.83
N GLN A 31 11.34 -11.52 -7.45
CA GLN A 31 11.57 -10.08 -7.34
C GLN A 31 12.68 -9.69 -8.31
N ILE A 32 12.37 -8.76 -9.19
CA ILE A 32 13.31 -8.26 -10.20
C ILE A 32 13.48 -6.73 -10.05
N PRO A 33 14.64 -6.19 -10.38
CA PRO A 33 14.82 -4.74 -10.44
C PRO A 33 13.86 -4.12 -11.45
N THR A 34 13.18 -3.02 -11.08
CA THR A 34 12.30 -2.31 -12.02
C THR A 34 13.12 -1.56 -13.07
N PHE A 35 14.26 -0.98 -12.69
CA PHE A 35 15.07 -0.10 -13.54
C PHE A 35 14.23 1.00 -14.18
N GLY A 36 13.59 1.81 -13.34
CA GLY A 36 12.61 2.82 -13.76
C GLY A 36 13.13 3.89 -14.76
N HIS A 37 14.41 3.91 -15.05
CA HIS A 37 15.03 4.74 -16.09
C HIS A 37 15.04 4.08 -17.49
N GLU A 38 14.76 2.77 -17.55
CA GLU A 38 14.60 2.03 -18.81
C GLU A 38 13.16 2.10 -19.31
N PRO A 39 12.92 1.89 -20.62
CA PRO A 39 11.57 1.71 -21.15
C PRO A 39 10.84 0.55 -20.49
N ALA A 40 9.51 0.67 -20.35
CA ALA A 40 8.69 -0.36 -19.70
C ALA A 40 8.73 -1.72 -20.42
N ASP A 41 8.95 -1.74 -21.73
CA ASP A 41 9.16 -2.98 -22.51
C ASP A 41 10.30 -3.83 -21.96
N SER A 42 11.37 -3.19 -21.48
CA SER A 42 12.50 -3.91 -20.86
C SER A 42 12.06 -4.68 -19.60
N LEU A 43 11.18 -4.08 -18.78
CA LEU A 43 10.59 -4.77 -17.62
C LEU A 43 9.70 -5.91 -18.06
N VAL A 44 8.82 -5.68 -19.05
CA VAL A 44 7.89 -6.71 -19.58
C VAL A 44 8.68 -7.92 -20.12
N ASN A 45 9.78 -7.68 -20.84
CA ASN A 45 10.62 -8.77 -21.33
C ASN A 45 11.28 -9.57 -20.20
N ARG A 46 11.83 -8.89 -19.18
CA ARG A 46 12.39 -9.58 -17.99
C ARG A 46 11.35 -10.40 -17.23
N LEU A 47 10.13 -9.89 -17.11
CA LEU A 47 9.00 -10.64 -16.52
C LEU A 47 8.68 -11.88 -17.34
N ALA A 48 8.60 -11.75 -18.67
CA ALA A 48 8.28 -12.87 -19.55
C ALA A 48 9.33 -13.98 -19.45
N GLU A 49 10.63 -13.65 -19.49
CA GLU A 49 11.69 -14.65 -19.34
C GLU A 49 11.54 -15.49 -18.05
N LYS A 50 11.17 -14.85 -16.94
CA LYS A 50 10.98 -15.55 -15.66
C LYS A 50 9.72 -16.41 -15.63
N VAL A 51 8.62 -15.90 -16.17
CA VAL A 51 7.33 -16.59 -16.21
C VAL A 51 7.36 -17.76 -17.18
N ASP A 52 7.91 -17.56 -18.39
CA ASP A 52 8.02 -18.58 -19.41
C ASP A 52 8.87 -19.77 -18.93
N SER A 53 10.02 -19.48 -18.29
CA SER A 53 10.87 -20.52 -17.70
C SER A 53 10.13 -21.37 -16.65
N PHE A 54 9.29 -20.75 -15.81
CA PHE A 54 8.47 -21.49 -14.85
C PHE A 54 7.41 -22.34 -15.53
N LEU A 55 6.71 -21.81 -16.54
CA LEU A 55 5.63 -22.49 -17.25
C LEU A 55 6.16 -23.66 -18.10
N GLU A 56 7.37 -23.58 -18.66
CA GLU A 56 8.02 -24.67 -19.36
C GLU A 56 8.24 -25.90 -18.44
N ASP A 57 8.60 -25.65 -17.17
CA ASP A 57 8.75 -26.70 -16.17
C ASP A 57 7.41 -27.22 -15.60
N HIS A 58 6.30 -26.50 -15.83
CA HIS A 58 4.97 -26.79 -15.32
C HIS A 58 3.90 -26.75 -16.41
N PRO A 59 3.96 -27.67 -17.39
CA PRO A 59 3.09 -27.64 -18.58
C PRO A 59 1.60 -27.88 -18.28
N GLU A 60 1.24 -28.27 -17.07
CA GLU A 60 -0.15 -28.39 -16.63
C GLU A 60 -0.80 -27.05 -16.26
N GLY A 61 0.00 -25.98 -16.13
CA GLY A 61 -0.45 -24.63 -15.83
C GLY A 61 -0.88 -23.89 -17.08
N GLU A 62 -2.03 -23.20 -17.02
CA GLU A 62 -2.48 -22.27 -18.05
C GLU A 62 -2.63 -20.88 -17.45
N LEU A 63 -2.02 -19.89 -18.11
CA LEU A 63 -2.10 -18.49 -17.68
C LEU A 63 -3.48 -17.94 -18.06
N ALA A 64 -4.36 -17.77 -17.07
CA ALA A 64 -5.72 -17.28 -17.25
C ALA A 64 -5.80 -15.76 -17.41
N GLY A 65 -4.77 -15.03 -16.97
CA GLY A 65 -4.69 -13.57 -17.07
C GLY A 65 -3.60 -12.97 -16.20
N ILE A 66 -3.45 -11.67 -16.29
CA ILE A 66 -2.45 -10.88 -15.57
C ILE A 66 -3.14 -9.75 -14.84
N GLY A 67 -2.92 -9.65 -13.53
CA GLY A 67 -3.28 -8.48 -12.74
C GLY A 67 -2.04 -7.67 -12.40
N VAL A 68 -2.16 -6.35 -12.45
CA VAL A 68 -1.07 -5.41 -12.19
C VAL A 68 -1.48 -4.39 -11.14
N GLY A 69 -0.69 -4.26 -10.07
CA GLY A 69 -0.67 -3.12 -9.17
C GLY A 69 0.52 -2.22 -9.52
N ALA A 70 0.29 -0.94 -9.73
CA ALA A 70 1.37 -0.01 -10.06
C ALA A 70 1.08 1.39 -9.50
N PRO A 71 2.12 2.17 -9.11
CA PRO A 71 1.92 3.56 -8.74
C PRO A 71 1.25 4.32 -9.89
N ASN A 72 0.22 5.10 -9.57
CA ASN A 72 -0.58 5.84 -10.56
C ASN A 72 -1.15 4.96 -11.69
N GLY A 73 -1.39 3.68 -11.42
CA GLY A 73 -2.05 2.76 -12.35
C GLY A 73 -3.52 3.09 -12.52
N ASN A 74 -3.94 3.48 -13.73
CA ASN A 74 -5.31 3.85 -14.05
C ASN A 74 -6.10 2.65 -14.56
N HIS A 75 -7.11 2.26 -13.78
CA HIS A 75 -7.95 1.09 -14.07
C HIS A 75 -8.76 1.22 -15.38
N TYR A 76 -9.18 2.45 -15.73
CA TYR A 76 -10.10 2.63 -16.86
C TYR A 76 -9.42 2.60 -18.23
N ASN A 77 -8.16 3.06 -18.30
CA ASN A 77 -7.45 3.16 -19.57
C ASN A 77 -6.23 2.24 -19.70
N GLY A 78 -5.84 1.54 -18.62
CA GLY A 78 -4.71 0.62 -18.65
C GLY A 78 -3.32 1.29 -18.63
N ILE A 79 -3.27 2.59 -18.33
CA ILE A 79 -2.05 3.41 -18.39
C ILE A 79 -1.50 3.64 -16.99
N VAL A 80 -0.20 3.50 -16.83
CA VAL A 80 0.55 4.02 -15.69
C VAL A 80 0.93 5.47 -16.02
N GLN A 81 0.49 6.43 -15.18
CA GLN A 81 0.56 7.86 -15.46
C GLN A 81 1.57 8.56 -14.55
N ASP A 82 2.66 9.08 -15.11
CA ASP A 82 3.70 9.82 -14.39
C ASP A 82 4.04 9.19 -13.01
N PRO A 83 4.40 7.90 -12.97
CA PRO A 83 4.59 7.20 -11.71
C PRO A 83 5.79 7.78 -10.97
N PRO A 84 5.68 8.03 -9.64
CA PRO A 84 6.81 8.50 -8.87
C PRO A 84 7.95 7.47 -8.92
N ASN A 85 9.18 7.95 -9.08
CA ASN A 85 10.41 7.13 -9.16
C ASN A 85 10.55 6.24 -10.41
N LEU A 86 9.72 6.42 -11.42
CA LEU A 86 9.86 5.79 -12.74
C LEU A 86 9.84 6.88 -13.82
N SER A 87 10.80 6.84 -14.74
CA SER A 87 10.92 7.84 -15.82
C SER A 87 10.04 7.51 -17.03
N TRP A 88 8.90 6.87 -16.82
CA TRP A 88 8.07 6.32 -17.90
C TRP A 88 7.13 7.34 -18.54
N GLY A 89 6.76 8.41 -17.85
CA GLY A 89 5.68 9.28 -18.27
C GLY A 89 4.37 8.52 -18.33
N HIS A 90 3.74 8.45 -19.49
CA HIS A 90 2.50 7.69 -19.70
C HIS A 90 2.80 6.40 -20.46
N VAL A 91 2.57 5.25 -19.84
CA VAL A 91 2.80 3.92 -20.43
C VAL A 91 1.55 3.08 -20.40
N ASP A 92 1.08 2.63 -21.55
CA ASP A 92 0.03 1.61 -21.68
C ASP A 92 0.59 0.22 -21.36
N ILE A 93 0.75 -0.04 -20.07
CA ILE A 93 1.31 -1.31 -19.57
C ILE A 93 0.39 -2.50 -19.85
N VAL A 94 -0.92 -2.26 -19.92
CA VAL A 94 -1.91 -3.29 -20.23
C VAL A 94 -1.72 -3.80 -21.65
N SER A 95 -1.56 -2.91 -22.62
CA SER A 95 -1.32 -3.30 -24.01
C SER A 95 0.02 -4.02 -24.17
N LEU A 96 1.09 -3.55 -23.55
CA LEU A 96 2.41 -4.21 -23.59
C LEU A 96 2.36 -5.64 -23.03
N LEU A 97 1.73 -5.84 -21.89
CA LEU A 97 1.60 -7.17 -21.28
C LEU A 97 0.66 -8.08 -22.10
N ARG A 98 -0.45 -7.53 -22.61
CA ARG A 98 -1.39 -8.28 -23.44
C ARG A 98 -0.73 -8.77 -24.73
N GLU A 99 0.04 -7.93 -25.41
CA GLU A 99 0.80 -8.31 -26.60
C GLU A 99 1.84 -9.40 -26.30
N LYS A 100 2.53 -9.27 -25.15
CA LYS A 100 3.58 -10.23 -24.78
C LYS A 100 3.06 -11.60 -24.38
N PHE A 101 1.96 -11.65 -23.60
CA PHE A 101 1.48 -12.90 -22.99
C PHE A 101 0.19 -13.45 -23.64
N ASN A 102 -0.41 -12.72 -24.56
CA ASN A 102 -1.65 -13.09 -25.27
C ASN A 102 -2.78 -13.53 -24.32
N CYS A 103 -3.01 -12.80 -23.23
CA CYS A 103 -4.06 -13.05 -22.25
C CYS A 103 -4.69 -11.74 -21.74
N ASP A 104 -5.78 -11.85 -20.98
CA ASP A 104 -6.43 -10.69 -20.37
C ASP A 104 -5.53 -10.04 -19.31
N VAL A 105 -5.51 -8.71 -19.31
CA VAL A 105 -4.72 -7.91 -18.37
C VAL A 105 -5.58 -6.85 -17.71
N SER A 106 -5.49 -6.75 -16.39
CA SER A 106 -6.13 -5.70 -15.58
C SER A 106 -5.12 -4.92 -14.77
N LEU A 107 -5.28 -3.60 -14.72
CA LEU A 107 -4.41 -2.68 -13.98
C LEU A 107 -5.19 -1.97 -12.88
N THR A 108 -4.53 -1.71 -11.77
CA THR A 108 -4.98 -0.77 -10.74
C THR A 108 -3.79 -0.10 -10.03
N ASN A 109 -4.07 0.86 -9.17
CA ASN A 109 -3.10 1.43 -8.24
C ASN A 109 -2.67 0.36 -7.21
N ASP A 110 -1.44 0.47 -6.69
CA ASP A 110 -0.83 -0.47 -5.75
C ASP A 110 -1.62 -0.62 -4.42
N ALA A 111 -2.14 0.48 -3.86
CA ALA A 111 -2.96 0.44 -2.66
C ALA A 111 -4.33 -0.22 -2.91
N ASN A 112 -4.94 0.01 -4.07
CA ASN A 112 -6.15 -0.69 -4.50
C ASN A 112 -5.86 -2.19 -4.68
N ALA A 113 -4.72 -2.57 -5.26
CA ALA A 113 -4.33 -3.96 -5.35
C ALA A 113 -4.23 -4.60 -3.95
N ALA A 114 -3.59 -3.93 -2.99
CA ALA A 114 -3.54 -4.43 -1.62
C ALA A 114 -4.95 -4.59 -1.00
N ALA A 115 -5.88 -3.66 -1.28
CA ALA A 115 -7.27 -3.76 -0.82
C ALA A 115 -8.00 -4.98 -1.44
N PHE A 116 -7.78 -5.25 -2.72
CA PHE A 116 -8.28 -6.47 -3.37
C PHE A 116 -7.70 -7.73 -2.72
N GLY A 117 -6.40 -7.75 -2.42
CA GLY A 117 -5.77 -8.86 -1.72
C GLY A 117 -6.45 -9.14 -0.38
N GLU A 118 -6.70 -8.11 0.41
CA GLU A 118 -7.36 -8.22 1.71
C GLU A 118 -8.83 -8.69 1.57
N LYS A 119 -9.54 -8.20 0.55
CA LYS A 119 -10.92 -8.62 0.23
C LYS A 119 -11.02 -10.09 -0.15
N TYR A 120 -10.06 -10.61 -0.94
CA TYR A 120 -10.15 -11.97 -1.46
C TYR A 120 -9.46 -13.01 -0.56
N PHE A 121 -8.35 -12.65 0.07
CA PHE A 121 -7.49 -13.60 0.78
C PHE A 121 -7.25 -13.24 2.25
N GLY A 122 -7.51 -11.99 2.64
CA GLY A 122 -7.28 -11.48 3.98
C GLY A 122 -8.50 -11.52 4.91
N ILE A 123 -8.52 -10.59 5.86
CA ILE A 123 -9.56 -10.50 6.90
C ILE A 123 -10.83 -9.77 6.44
N ALA A 124 -10.78 -9.08 5.27
CA ALA A 124 -11.92 -8.31 4.75
C ALA A 124 -12.87 -9.13 3.86
N LYS A 125 -12.77 -10.46 3.84
CA LYS A 125 -13.59 -11.33 2.97
C LYS A 125 -15.09 -11.05 3.10
N ASP A 126 -15.56 -10.87 4.32
CA ASP A 126 -16.98 -10.65 4.64
C ASP A 126 -17.34 -9.17 4.80
N MET A 127 -16.37 -8.24 4.71
CA MET A 127 -16.59 -6.80 4.81
C MET A 127 -17.00 -6.22 3.45
N ASN A 128 -17.99 -5.34 3.45
CA ASN A 128 -18.41 -4.61 2.25
C ASN A 128 -17.84 -3.18 2.21
N ASP A 129 -17.59 -2.59 3.37
CA ASP A 129 -17.16 -1.21 3.51
C ASP A 129 -15.91 -1.16 4.39
N PHE A 130 -14.74 -1.12 3.77
CA PHE A 130 -13.48 -1.02 4.50
C PHE A 130 -12.47 -0.16 3.73
N ILE A 131 -11.47 0.31 4.45
CA ILE A 131 -10.40 1.11 3.88
C ILE A 131 -9.07 0.41 4.18
N MET A 132 -8.37 0.02 3.11
CA MET A 132 -7.00 -0.44 3.19
C MET A 132 -6.06 0.73 3.31
N ILE A 133 -5.14 0.71 4.25
CA ILE A 133 -4.08 1.70 4.44
C ILE A 133 -2.72 1.00 4.28
N THR A 134 -1.96 1.41 3.28
CA THR A 134 -0.58 0.93 3.12
C THR A 134 0.38 1.89 3.79
N LEU A 135 1.12 1.43 4.81
CA LEU A 135 2.13 2.20 5.55
C LEU A 135 3.54 1.71 5.19
N GLY A 136 4.18 2.42 4.29
CA GLY A 136 5.53 2.12 3.83
C GLY A 136 6.37 3.38 3.69
N THR A 137 7.10 3.52 2.60
CA THR A 137 7.81 4.76 2.22
C THR A 137 6.84 5.94 2.14
N GLY A 138 5.62 5.69 1.62
CA GLY A 138 4.49 6.60 1.61
C GLY A 138 3.31 6.03 2.39
N LEU A 139 2.13 6.67 2.23
CA LEU A 139 0.85 6.24 2.76
C LEU A 139 -0.17 6.18 1.61
N GLY A 140 -0.58 4.98 1.23
CA GLY A 140 -1.62 4.76 0.22
C GLY A 140 -2.94 4.34 0.85
N GLY A 141 -4.03 4.48 0.06
CA GLY A 141 -5.37 4.06 0.46
C GLY A 141 -6.12 3.34 -0.65
N GLY A 142 -6.83 2.26 -0.30
CA GLY A 142 -7.76 1.56 -1.19
C GLY A 142 -9.12 1.44 -0.49
N ILE A 143 -10.19 1.91 -1.12
CA ILE A 143 -11.51 2.02 -0.51
C ILE A 143 -12.46 0.99 -1.12
N PHE A 144 -12.99 0.08 -0.32
CA PHE A 144 -14.17 -0.72 -0.66
C PHE A 144 -15.42 -0.05 -0.08
N SER A 145 -16.45 0.11 -0.90
CA SER A 145 -17.76 0.58 -0.48
C SER A 145 -18.86 -0.18 -1.20
N GLY A 146 -19.81 -0.70 -0.44
CA GLY A 146 -20.87 -1.57 -0.95
C GLY A 146 -20.32 -2.84 -1.64
N GLY A 147 -19.21 -3.37 -1.18
CA GLY A 147 -18.55 -4.56 -1.72
C GLY A 147 -17.73 -4.32 -3.00
N LYS A 148 -17.57 -3.07 -3.43
CA LYS A 148 -16.83 -2.71 -4.65
C LYS A 148 -15.72 -1.70 -4.33
N ILE A 149 -14.63 -1.80 -5.08
CA ILE A 149 -13.56 -0.80 -5.00
C ILE A 149 -14.04 0.55 -5.54
N LEU A 150 -13.70 1.61 -4.86
CA LEU A 150 -14.01 2.98 -5.27
C LEU A 150 -12.84 3.52 -6.12
N TYR A 151 -13.00 3.54 -7.42
CA TYR A 151 -12.00 4.10 -8.32
C TYR A 151 -12.11 5.62 -8.49
N GLY A 152 -13.32 6.19 -8.32
CA GLY A 152 -13.59 7.58 -8.66
C GLY A 152 -13.68 7.81 -10.15
N HIS A 153 -13.75 9.08 -10.57
CA HIS A 153 -13.95 9.44 -11.99
C HIS A 153 -12.73 9.06 -12.86
N ASP A 154 -11.52 9.35 -12.36
CA ASP A 154 -10.26 9.18 -13.10
C ASP A 154 -9.34 8.11 -12.49
N SER A 155 -9.89 7.16 -11.74
CA SER A 155 -9.13 6.11 -11.03
C SER A 155 -8.21 6.66 -9.92
N LEU A 156 -8.49 7.84 -9.38
CA LEU A 156 -7.69 8.53 -8.36
C LEU A 156 -8.38 8.60 -6.99
N ALA A 157 -9.47 7.87 -6.76
CA ALA A 157 -10.04 7.79 -5.42
C ALA A 157 -9.14 6.98 -4.48
N GLY A 158 -9.18 7.32 -3.20
CA GLY A 158 -8.38 6.60 -2.20
C GLY A 158 -7.06 7.26 -1.83
N GLU A 159 -6.74 8.43 -2.36
CA GLU A 159 -5.53 9.21 -2.06
C GLU A 159 -5.55 9.77 -0.62
N ILE A 160 -5.82 8.91 0.38
CA ILE A 160 -5.97 9.27 1.80
C ILE A 160 -4.68 9.86 2.38
N GLY A 161 -3.51 9.40 1.89
CA GLY A 161 -2.22 9.97 2.28
C GLY A 161 -2.08 11.45 1.99
N HIS A 162 -2.85 11.98 1.02
CA HIS A 162 -2.83 13.38 0.63
C HIS A 162 -3.93 14.25 1.27
N LEU A 163 -4.69 13.71 2.23
CA LEU A 163 -5.54 14.52 3.09
C LEU A 163 -4.67 15.55 3.82
N SER A 164 -4.93 16.86 3.61
CA SER A 164 -4.23 17.94 4.30
C SER A 164 -4.76 18.06 5.72
N ILE A 165 -4.06 17.44 6.67
CA ILE A 165 -4.44 17.38 8.09
C ILE A 165 -3.79 18.47 8.95
N VAL A 166 -2.79 19.16 8.42
CA VAL A 166 -2.12 20.27 9.09
C VAL A 166 -2.04 21.45 8.13
N HIS A 167 -2.82 22.50 8.40
CA HIS A 167 -2.79 23.70 7.58
C HIS A 167 -1.39 24.33 7.55
N ASN A 168 -0.86 24.59 6.35
CA ASN A 168 0.51 25.06 6.12
C ASN A 168 1.60 24.19 6.79
N GLY A 169 1.35 22.88 6.96
CA GLY A 169 2.29 21.94 7.53
C GLY A 169 3.44 21.54 6.59
N ARG A 170 3.99 20.35 6.80
CA ARG A 170 5.15 19.82 6.05
C ARG A 170 4.88 19.78 4.55
N ASN A 171 5.89 20.08 3.72
CA ASN A 171 5.76 20.02 2.26
C ASN A 171 5.57 18.56 1.82
N CYS A 172 4.68 18.34 0.86
CA CYS A 172 4.44 17.05 0.24
C CYS A 172 4.86 17.06 -1.24
N SER A 173 5.36 15.94 -1.74
CA SER A 173 5.74 15.77 -3.15
C SER A 173 4.57 15.96 -4.13
N CYS A 174 3.32 15.82 -3.67
CA CYS A 174 2.12 16.08 -4.47
C CYS A 174 1.85 17.58 -4.73
N GLY A 175 2.68 18.48 -4.20
CA GLY A 175 2.53 19.94 -4.32
C GLY A 175 1.71 20.59 -3.21
N LEU A 176 1.05 19.82 -2.35
CA LEU A 176 0.31 20.31 -1.19
C LEU A 176 1.20 20.43 0.05
N LYS A 177 0.63 21.01 1.11
CA LYS A 177 1.23 21.06 2.44
C LYS A 177 0.33 20.38 3.46
N GLY A 178 0.96 19.71 4.43
CA GLY A 178 0.27 19.13 5.57
C GLY A 178 -0.43 17.80 5.28
N CYS A 179 -0.07 17.11 4.21
CA CYS A 179 -0.61 15.80 3.88
C CYS A 179 -0.34 14.78 4.99
N LEU A 180 -1.29 13.89 5.25
CA LEU A 180 -1.20 12.83 6.26
C LEU A 180 0.07 11.97 6.09
N GLU A 181 0.43 11.65 4.84
CA GLU A 181 1.66 10.90 4.51
C GLU A 181 2.91 11.53 5.14
N MET A 182 2.99 12.85 5.17
CA MET A 182 4.16 13.55 5.72
C MET A 182 4.28 13.48 7.24
N TYR A 183 3.34 12.80 7.92
CA TYR A 183 3.32 12.61 9.37
C TYR A 183 3.29 11.14 9.76
N ALA A 184 2.74 10.25 8.91
CA ALA A 184 2.46 8.87 9.26
C ALA A 184 3.19 7.81 8.40
N SER A 185 3.94 8.22 7.36
CA SER A 185 4.80 7.31 6.58
C SER A 185 6.23 7.27 7.12
N ALA A 186 7.09 6.44 6.52
CA ALA A 186 8.53 6.43 6.81
C ALA A 186 9.15 7.83 6.72
N LYS A 187 8.79 8.58 5.66
CA LYS A 187 9.22 9.97 5.50
C LYS A 187 8.71 10.86 6.64
N GLY A 188 7.45 10.67 7.01
CA GLY A 188 6.80 11.41 8.08
C GLY A 188 7.45 11.17 9.45
N ILE A 189 7.79 9.91 9.75
CA ILE A 189 8.48 9.54 10.99
C ILE A 189 9.90 10.14 11.02
N LYS A 190 10.65 10.08 9.92
CA LYS A 190 11.95 10.75 9.79
C LYS A 190 11.86 12.24 10.12
N GLU A 191 10.92 12.96 9.50
CA GLU A 191 10.72 14.38 9.77
C GLU A 191 10.37 14.64 11.25
N THR A 192 9.56 13.76 11.84
CA THR A 192 9.21 13.87 13.28
C THR A 192 10.45 13.70 14.16
N VAL A 193 11.33 12.76 13.86
CA VAL A 193 12.61 12.58 14.57
C VAL A 193 13.48 13.84 14.45
N ILE A 194 13.59 14.40 13.24
CA ILE A 194 14.36 15.64 13.00
C ILE A 194 13.80 16.81 13.81
N GLU A 195 12.48 16.99 13.80
CA GLU A 195 11.81 18.07 14.56
C GLU A 195 12.02 17.91 16.07
N LEU A 196 11.91 16.70 16.59
CA LEU A 196 12.16 16.43 18.02
C LEU A 196 13.62 16.68 18.41
N LEU A 197 14.58 16.32 17.55
CA LEU A 197 15.99 16.63 17.75
C LEU A 197 16.29 18.14 17.77
N GLN A 198 15.56 18.93 16.97
CA GLN A 198 15.70 20.39 17.01
C GLN A 198 15.24 20.98 18.35
N VAL A 199 14.24 20.36 18.99
CA VAL A 199 13.73 20.78 20.31
C VAL A 199 14.62 20.27 21.44
N ASN A 200 15.15 19.05 21.32
CA ASN A 200 16.05 18.41 22.29
C ASN A 200 17.29 17.83 21.60
N PRO A 201 18.31 18.66 21.28
CA PRO A 201 19.51 18.21 20.58
C PRO A 201 20.36 17.21 21.37
N GLY A 202 20.14 17.11 22.67
CA GLY A 202 20.86 16.21 23.58
C GLY A 202 20.17 14.88 23.82
N ASP A 203 19.15 14.52 23.06
CA ASP A 203 18.51 13.21 23.18
C ASP A 203 19.39 12.10 22.59
N ASP A 204 19.86 11.21 23.44
CA ASP A 204 20.81 10.16 23.09
C ASP A 204 20.20 9.15 22.09
N PHE A 205 18.91 8.79 22.26
CA PHE A 205 18.25 7.82 21.38
C PHE A 205 18.01 8.42 20.00
N LEU A 206 17.37 9.59 19.91
CA LEU A 206 17.08 10.23 18.62
C LEU A 206 18.37 10.54 17.84
N SER A 207 19.45 10.96 18.57
CA SER A 207 20.75 11.23 17.96
C SER A 207 21.46 9.97 17.44
N SER A 208 21.10 8.79 17.94
CA SER A 208 21.65 7.50 17.50
C SER A 208 21.02 6.97 16.20
N LEU A 209 19.90 7.56 15.76
CA LEU A 209 19.19 7.10 14.55
C LEU A 209 19.92 7.59 13.28
N ASP A 210 20.04 6.69 12.32
CA ASP A 210 20.46 7.05 10.95
C ASP A 210 19.31 7.82 10.28
N LEU A 211 19.43 9.13 10.18
CA LEU A 211 18.40 10.00 9.61
C LEU A 211 18.18 9.75 8.10
N ASP A 212 19.14 9.15 7.40
CA ASP A 212 18.94 8.81 5.98
C ASP A 212 18.14 7.54 5.81
N ASN A 213 18.18 6.65 6.81
CA ASN A 213 17.45 5.39 6.79
C ASN A 213 16.93 5.04 8.19
N VAL A 214 15.92 5.79 8.66
CA VAL A 214 15.32 5.55 9.99
C VAL A 214 14.71 4.15 10.05
N ASP A 215 15.32 3.27 10.85
CA ASP A 215 14.84 1.90 11.05
C ASP A 215 13.69 1.87 12.08
N GLY A 216 12.47 1.58 11.59
CA GLY A 216 11.31 1.43 12.47
C GLY A 216 11.50 0.39 13.57
N LYS A 217 12.29 -0.68 13.34
CA LYS A 217 12.58 -1.68 14.36
C LYS A 217 13.44 -1.13 15.52
N MET A 218 14.27 -0.12 15.26
CA MET A 218 14.99 0.55 16.34
C MET A 218 14.03 1.34 17.22
N ILE A 219 13.07 2.04 16.61
CA ILE A 219 12.02 2.77 17.34
C ILE A 219 11.16 1.78 18.13
N ASP A 220 10.74 0.65 17.52
CA ASP A 220 9.97 -0.40 18.20
C ASP A 220 10.64 -0.89 19.48
N ARG A 221 11.93 -1.23 19.40
CA ARG A 221 12.70 -1.69 20.57
C ARG A 221 12.80 -0.61 21.65
N ALA A 222 13.08 0.62 21.25
CA ALA A 222 13.18 1.72 22.19
C ALA A 222 11.85 2.02 22.89
N VAL A 223 10.73 1.87 22.20
CA VAL A 223 9.39 1.95 22.82
C VAL A 223 9.18 0.82 23.83
N ASP A 224 9.58 -0.42 23.50
CA ASP A 224 9.50 -1.56 24.43
C ASP A 224 10.38 -1.35 25.67
N ASP A 225 11.54 -0.71 25.51
CA ASP A 225 12.47 -0.36 26.59
C ASP A 225 12.01 0.89 27.40
N GLY A 226 10.88 1.51 27.00
CA GLY A 226 10.31 2.67 27.70
C GLY A 226 11.04 3.99 27.44
N VAL A 227 11.76 4.12 26.32
CA VAL A 227 12.45 5.36 25.94
C VAL A 227 11.42 6.45 25.59
N GLU A 228 11.34 7.51 26.38
CA GLU A 228 10.32 8.56 26.26
C GLU A 228 10.30 9.23 24.87
N SER A 229 11.45 9.50 24.28
CA SER A 229 11.53 10.12 22.95
C SER A 229 11.05 9.19 21.85
N ALA A 230 11.30 7.88 21.93
CA ALA A 230 10.73 6.90 20.99
C ALA A 230 9.21 6.80 21.12
N ILE A 231 8.69 6.79 22.35
CA ILE A 231 7.25 6.83 22.62
C ILE A 231 6.64 8.10 22.02
N SER A 232 7.29 9.27 22.21
CA SER A 232 6.82 10.55 21.66
C SER A 232 6.75 10.55 20.13
N VAL A 233 7.68 9.88 19.43
CA VAL A 233 7.62 9.71 17.95
C VAL A 233 6.34 8.98 17.55
N TYR A 234 6.01 7.87 18.22
CA TYR A 234 4.81 7.11 17.90
C TYR A 234 3.52 7.79 18.36
N GLU A 235 3.50 8.45 19.49
CA GLU A 235 2.33 9.21 19.95
C GLU A 235 2.01 10.37 19.00
N PHE A 236 3.02 11.10 18.54
CA PHE A 236 2.82 12.15 17.53
C PHE A 236 2.31 11.59 16.20
N THR A 237 2.92 10.52 15.70
CA THR A 237 2.49 9.84 14.48
C THR A 237 1.05 9.34 14.61
N ALA A 238 0.73 8.70 15.72
CA ALA A 238 -0.58 8.15 16.01
C ALA A 238 -1.68 9.22 16.13
N ASP A 239 -1.37 10.39 16.71
CA ASP A 239 -2.28 11.53 16.76
C ASP A 239 -2.66 11.99 15.35
N LYS A 240 -1.66 12.19 14.48
CA LYS A 240 -1.90 12.61 13.10
C LYS A 240 -2.64 11.56 12.28
N LEU A 241 -2.27 10.29 12.46
CA LEU A 241 -2.93 9.17 11.81
C LEU A 241 -4.39 9.07 12.26
N GLY A 242 -4.63 9.07 13.57
CA GLY A 242 -5.99 9.02 14.13
C GLY A 242 -6.88 10.16 13.64
N TYR A 243 -6.33 11.39 13.55
CA TYR A 243 -7.05 12.52 13.00
C TYR A 243 -7.40 12.32 11.51
N GLY A 244 -6.44 11.92 10.68
CA GLY A 244 -6.69 11.67 9.25
C GLY A 244 -7.71 10.57 9.00
N LEU A 245 -7.63 9.46 9.76
CA LEU A 245 -8.63 8.38 9.70
C LEU A 245 -10.03 8.84 10.10
N ALA A 246 -10.15 9.70 11.12
CA ALA A 246 -11.44 10.24 11.56
C ALA A 246 -12.08 11.12 10.48
N GLN A 247 -11.28 11.88 9.72
CA GLN A 247 -11.80 12.64 8.57
C GLN A 247 -12.34 11.68 7.48
N ALA A 248 -11.59 10.64 7.14
CA ALA A 248 -12.03 9.63 6.17
C ALA A 248 -13.28 8.89 6.66
N ALA A 249 -13.34 8.53 7.95
CA ALA A 249 -14.48 7.87 8.56
C ALA A 249 -15.75 8.73 8.52
N THR A 250 -15.62 10.04 8.67
CA THR A 250 -16.75 10.98 8.60
C THR A 250 -17.41 10.99 7.21
N ILE A 251 -16.65 10.71 6.16
CA ILE A 251 -17.13 10.71 4.77
C ILE A 251 -17.63 9.32 4.35
N LEU A 252 -16.89 8.26 4.73
CA LEU A 252 -17.05 6.92 4.17
C LEU A 252 -17.70 5.91 5.12
N ASN A 253 -17.66 6.18 6.45
CA ASN A 253 -18.21 5.30 7.49
C ASN A 253 -17.88 3.81 7.28
N PRO A 254 -16.59 3.42 7.23
CA PRO A 254 -16.21 2.04 6.98
C PRO A 254 -16.44 1.14 8.20
N GLU A 255 -16.51 -0.18 7.98
CA GLU A 255 -16.47 -1.19 9.04
C GLU A 255 -15.11 -1.23 9.74
N ALA A 256 -14.03 -1.05 8.92
CA ALA A 256 -12.66 -1.09 9.42
C ALA A 256 -11.69 -0.28 8.56
N PHE A 257 -10.62 0.18 9.21
CA PHE A 257 -9.34 0.50 8.57
C PHE A 257 -8.40 -0.68 8.75
N ILE A 258 -7.82 -1.19 7.65
CA ILE A 258 -6.93 -2.35 7.65
C ILE A 258 -5.56 -1.89 7.23
N PHE A 259 -4.55 -2.13 8.06
CA PHE A 259 -3.20 -1.64 7.87
C PHE A 259 -2.25 -2.71 7.36
N TYR A 260 -1.50 -2.40 6.31
CA TYR A 260 -0.46 -3.22 5.72
C TYR A 260 0.83 -2.41 5.52
N GLY A 261 1.97 -3.08 5.40
CA GLY A 261 3.27 -2.45 5.15
C GLY A 261 4.19 -2.45 6.36
N GLY A 262 5.42 -2.00 6.15
CA GLY A 262 6.49 -2.15 7.14
C GLY A 262 6.19 -1.51 8.50
N TYR A 263 5.62 -0.32 8.51
CA TYR A 263 5.28 0.38 9.76
C TYR A 263 4.02 -0.16 10.44
N SER A 264 3.16 -0.91 9.75
CA SER A 264 2.06 -1.62 10.42
C SER A 264 2.56 -2.74 11.33
N LEU A 265 3.79 -3.22 11.12
CA LEU A 265 4.42 -4.25 11.95
C LEU A 265 4.81 -3.76 13.36
N ALA A 266 4.79 -2.44 13.60
CA ALA A 266 4.89 -1.88 14.95
C ALA A 266 3.77 -2.40 15.88
N GLY A 267 2.65 -2.87 15.30
CA GLY A 267 1.55 -3.48 16.03
C GLY A 267 0.95 -2.51 17.06
N ASP A 268 0.71 -2.99 18.26
CA ASP A 268 0.06 -2.20 19.31
C ASP A 268 0.86 -0.99 19.79
N ARG A 269 2.18 -0.92 19.53
CA ARG A 269 2.99 0.29 19.81
C ARG A 269 2.47 1.51 19.03
N LEU A 270 2.03 1.30 17.80
CA LEU A 270 1.43 2.32 16.95
C LEU A 270 -0.11 2.30 17.02
N PHE A 271 -0.72 1.11 17.01
CA PHE A 271 -2.18 1.00 16.88
C PHE A 271 -2.93 1.42 18.15
N ASN A 272 -2.41 1.15 19.36
CA ASN A 272 -3.10 1.57 20.58
C ASN A 272 -3.20 3.10 20.70
N PRO A 273 -2.10 3.87 20.55
CA PRO A 273 -2.24 5.33 20.54
C PRO A 273 -3.05 5.85 19.35
N THR A 274 -2.98 5.19 18.18
CA THR A 274 -3.81 5.57 17.01
C THR A 274 -5.30 5.35 17.28
N ARG A 275 -5.71 4.21 17.86
CA ARG A 275 -7.11 3.96 18.26
C ARG A 275 -7.61 5.02 19.23
N LYS A 276 -6.79 5.36 20.23
CA LYS A 276 -7.14 6.40 21.20
C LYS A 276 -7.32 7.76 20.53
N ALA A 277 -6.40 8.17 19.67
CA ALA A 277 -6.49 9.43 18.94
C ALA A 277 -7.71 9.42 17.99
N PHE A 278 -7.90 8.35 17.24
CA PHE A 278 -9.02 8.17 16.34
C PHE A 278 -10.38 8.35 17.05
N GLU A 279 -10.61 7.64 18.17
CA GLU A 279 -11.83 7.78 18.96
C GLU A 279 -12.05 9.21 19.49
N ASN A 280 -10.96 9.94 19.83
CA ASN A 280 -11.05 11.32 20.30
C ASN A 280 -11.52 12.28 19.19
N TYR A 281 -11.19 12.00 17.93
CA TYR A 281 -11.53 12.84 16.79
C TYR A 281 -12.82 12.43 16.07
N LEU A 282 -13.42 11.28 16.44
CA LEU A 282 -14.67 10.82 15.84
C LEU A 282 -15.88 11.60 16.33
N MET A 283 -16.87 11.72 15.45
CA MET A 283 -18.21 12.11 15.84
C MET A 283 -18.79 11.10 16.85
N GLU A 284 -19.55 11.55 17.82
CA GLU A 284 -20.07 10.73 18.92
C GLU A 284 -20.82 9.47 18.44
N ASN A 285 -21.58 9.60 17.36
CA ASN A 285 -22.35 8.49 16.80
C ASN A 285 -21.54 7.45 16.03
N LEU A 286 -20.26 7.71 15.76
CA LEU A 286 -19.34 6.76 15.12
C LEU A 286 -18.42 6.05 16.12
N LYS A 287 -18.29 6.56 17.33
CA LYS A 287 -17.41 6.00 18.36
C LYS A 287 -17.73 4.53 18.66
N GLY A 288 -16.67 3.73 18.78
CA GLY A 288 -16.75 2.30 19.08
C GLY A 288 -17.34 1.43 17.96
N ARG A 289 -17.56 1.97 16.76
CA ARG A 289 -18.17 1.24 15.64
C ARG A 289 -17.19 0.84 14.54
N ILE A 290 -16.05 1.50 14.46
CA ILE A 290 -15.08 1.33 13.37
C ILE A 290 -13.82 0.69 13.93
N SER A 291 -13.40 -0.41 13.34
CA SER A 291 -12.21 -1.14 13.79
C SER A 291 -10.93 -0.62 13.13
N ILE A 292 -9.82 -0.66 13.86
CA ILE A 292 -8.46 -0.49 13.33
C ILE A 292 -7.75 -1.83 13.47
N LEU A 293 -7.46 -2.47 12.32
CA LEU A 293 -7.00 -3.84 12.23
C LEU A 293 -5.67 -3.93 11.48
N GLN A 294 -4.87 -4.91 11.81
CA GLN A 294 -3.71 -5.29 11.00
C GLN A 294 -4.16 -6.24 9.89
N SER A 295 -3.58 -6.12 8.70
CA SER A 295 -3.82 -6.99 7.56
C SER A 295 -3.62 -8.48 7.92
N GLY A 296 -4.48 -9.33 7.39
CA GLY A 296 -4.37 -10.78 7.49
C GLY A 296 -3.46 -11.39 6.42
N LEU A 297 -2.95 -10.59 5.48
CA LEU A 297 -2.08 -11.08 4.42
C LEU A 297 -0.64 -11.27 4.91
N PRO A 298 0.05 -12.30 4.42
CA PRO A 298 1.46 -12.49 4.73
C PRO A 298 2.30 -11.29 4.26
N PRO A 299 3.34 -10.90 5.01
CA PRO A 299 4.23 -9.81 4.62
C PRO A 299 4.82 -10.02 3.21
N GLY A 300 4.82 -8.97 2.38
CA GLY A 300 5.36 -8.99 1.02
C GLY A 300 4.53 -9.79 0.01
N GLN A 301 3.26 -10.11 0.31
CA GLN A 301 2.39 -10.85 -0.60
C GLN A 301 1.14 -10.07 -1.04
N ALA A 302 0.78 -8.99 -0.34
CA ALA A 302 -0.46 -8.24 -0.63
C ALA A 302 -0.52 -7.72 -2.06
N GLY A 303 0.58 -7.16 -2.59
CA GLY A 303 0.65 -6.65 -3.96
C GLY A 303 0.39 -7.76 -4.99
N ILE A 304 1.06 -8.91 -4.87
CA ILE A 304 0.90 -10.05 -5.78
C ILE A 304 -0.50 -10.64 -5.70
N LEU A 305 -0.97 -10.96 -4.50
CA LEU A 305 -2.29 -11.54 -4.26
C LEU A 305 -3.40 -10.60 -4.72
N GLY A 306 -3.23 -9.31 -4.40
CA GLY A 306 -4.16 -8.28 -4.78
C GLY A 306 -4.21 -8.06 -6.29
N ALA A 307 -3.07 -7.94 -6.93
CA ALA A 307 -2.99 -7.85 -8.38
C ALA A 307 -3.65 -9.06 -9.05
N ALA A 308 -3.31 -10.28 -8.62
CA ALA A 308 -3.92 -11.49 -9.18
C ALA A 308 -5.45 -11.51 -9.02
N SER A 309 -5.98 -11.02 -7.90
CA SER A 309 -7.44 -10.99 -7.67
C SER A 309 -8.21 -10.08 -8.62
N LEU A 310 -7.55 -9.14 -9.30
CA LEU A 310 -8.21 -8.30 -10.31
C LEU A 310 -8.85 -9.12 -11.43
N ILE A 311 -8.22 -10.22 -11.82
CA ILE A 311 -8.73 -11.10 -12.89
C ILE A 311 -9.98 -11.84 -12.42
N TRP A 312 -9.97 -12.32 -11.16
CA TRP A 312 -11.14 -13.04 -10.62
C TRP A 312 -12.26 -12.10 -10.18
N SER A 313 -11.97 -10.81 -9.92
CA SER A 313 -12.98 -9.83 -9.54
C SER A 313 -14.01 -9.55 -10.65
N SER A 314 -13.65 -9.84 -11.90
CA SER A 314 -14.60 -9.78 -13.05
C SER A 314 -15.74 -10.78 -12.92
N ASP A 315 -15.57 -11.86 -12.14
CA ASP A 315 -16.61 -12.88 -11.91
C ASP A 315 -17.70 -12.40 -10.92
N LEU A 316 -17.52 -11.21 -10.30
CA LEU A 316 -18.48 -10.60 -9.35
C LEU A 316 -19.35 -9.50 -9.99
N LYS A 317 -19.38 -9.40 -11.31
CA LYS A 317 -20.24 -8.46 -12.06
C LYS A 317 -21.64 -8.98 -12.26
#